data_84c976f307cf9494ae09943b20daa522
#
_entry.id   84c976f307cf9494ae09943b20daa522
#
_cell.length_a   1.000
_cell.length_b   1.000
_cell.length_c   1.000
_cell.angle_alpha   90.00
_cell.angle_beta   90.00
_cell.angle_gamma   90.00
#
_symmetry.space_group_name_H-M   'P 1'
#
loop_
_entity.id
_entity.type
_entity.pdbx_description
1 polymer ?
#
loop_
_entity_poly.entity_id
_entity_poly.type
_entity_poly.pdbx_seq_one_letter_code
_entity_poly.pdbx_strand_id
1 'polypeptide(L)'
;MPKEPRIYFLVYSGPGPNWDASRARREQAKWEEHAAFMDALVDDEFVVLGGPVDPTHAVLLIDAPDEHEVEARLSKDPWGPMGILEIQNIARWEILLDSRERP
;
A
#
# COMPACT_ATOMS: atom_id res chain seq x y z
N MET A 1 23.34 -7.07 9.68
CA MET A 1 22.12 -7.76 9.22
C MET A 1 21.40 -8.37 10.40
N PRO A 2 20.08 -8.43 10.39
CA PRO A 2 19.33 -9.09 11.45
C PRO A 2 19.66 -10.59 11.49
N LYS A 3 19.53 -11.19 12.67
CA LYS A 3 19.73 -12.64 12.83
C LYS A 3 18.72 -13.44 12.07
N GLU A 4 17.47 -12.94 12.02
CA GLU A 4 16.38 -13.55 11.30
C GLU A 4 15.86 -12.55 10.26
N PRO A 5 15.74 -12.95 9.00
CA PRO A 5 15.18 -12.06 8.01
C PRO A 5 13.73 -11.74 8.34
N ARG A 6 13.34 -10.49 8.14
CA ARG A 6 11.96 -10.08 8.26
C ARG A 6 11.29 -10.19 6.90
N ILE A 7 10.10 -10.76 6.92
CA ILE A 7 9.31 -10.92 5.71
C ILE A 7 8.20 -9.89 5.72
N TYR A 8 8.19 -9.08 4.68
CA TYR A 8 7.15 -8.10 4.42
C TYR A 8 6.57 -8.34 3.03
N PHE A 9 5.59 -7.54 2.67
CA PHE A 9 5.05 -7.53 1.32
C PHE A 9 5.17 -6.13 0.75
N LEU A 10 5.67 -6.05 -0.48
CA LEU A 10 5.77 -4.80 -1.21
C LEU A 10 4.64 -4.76 -2.22
N VAL A 11 3.75 -3.78 -2.06
CA VAL A 11 2.57 -3.65 -2.91
C VAL A 11 2.77 -2.47 -3.84
N TYR A 12 2.62 -2.73 -5.13
CA TYR A 12 2.62 -1.70 -6.17
C TYR A 12 1.19 -1.44 -6.57
N SER A 13 0.79 -0.18 -6.56
CA SER A 13 -0.54 0.23 -7.02
C SER A 13 -0.42 1.31 -8.08
N GLY A 14 -1.44 1.38 -8.93
CA GLY A 14 -1.48 2.36 -10.00
C GLY A 14 -2.90 2.75 -10.32
N PRO A 15 -3.09 3.57 -11.37
CA PRO A 15 -4.42 4.07 -11.72
C PRO A 15 -5.29 2.93 -12.24
N GLY A 16 -6.52 2.85 -11.74
CA GLY A 16 -7.54 1.97 -12.27
C GLY A 16 -8.20 2.60 -13.48
N PRO A 17 -9.17 1.89 -14.09
CA PRO A 17 -9.82 2.38 -15.32
C PRO A 17 -10.61 3.67 -15.13
N ASN A 18 -10.98 4.00 -13.90
CA ASN A 18 -11.78 5.18 -13.58
C ASN A 18 -10.98 6.31 -12.94
N TRP A 19 -9.64 6.19 -12.93
CA TRP A 19 -8.78 7.28 -12.52
C TRP A 19 -8.99 8.48 -13.44
N ASP A 20 -9.25 9.66 -12.85
CA ASP A 20 -9.43 10.87 -13.64
C ASP A 20 -8.06 11.54 -13.87
N ALA A 21 -7.54 11.39 -15.08
CA ALA A 21 -6.22 11.89 -15.43
C ALA A 21 -6.13 13.43 -15.42
N SER A 22 -7.28 14.12 -15.41
CA SER A 22 -7.31 15.59 -15.34
C SER A 22 -7.19 16.13 -13.92
N ARG A 23 -7.22 15.24 -12.92
CA ARG A 23 -7.19 15.62 -11.51
C ARG A 23 -5.99 15.02 -10.79
N ALA A 24 -5.49 15.76 -9.81
CA ALA A 24 -4.46 15.26 -8.92
C ALA A 24 -5.02 14.16 -8.00
N ARG A 25 -4.15 13.40 -7.36
CA ARG A 25 -4.52 12.29 -6.48
C ARG A 25 -5.55 12.72 -5.43
N ARG A 26 -5.30 13.83 -4.74
CA ARG A 26 -6.17 14.30 -3.66
C ARG A 26 -7.50 14.86 -4.15
N GLU A 27 -7.63 15.05 -5.44
CA GLU A 27 -8.85 15.56 -6.07
C GLU A 27 -9.69 14.46 -6.70
N GLN A 28 -9.22 13.21 -6.64
CA GLN A 28 -10.00 12.07 -7.08
C GLN A 28 -11.23 11.88 -6.21
N ALA A 29 -12.28 11.31 -6.78
CA ALA A 29 -13.52 11.04 -6.05
C ALA A 29 -13.21 10.19 -4.80
N LYS A 30 -13.88 10.49 -3.69
CA LYS A 30 -13.75 9.73 -2.43
C LYS A 30 -12.33 9.72 -1.85
N TRP A 31 -11.56 10.75 -2.12
CA TRP A 31 -10.22 10.87 -1.55
C TRP A 31 -10.23 10.76 -0.01
N GLU A 32 -11.16 11.45 0.66
CA GLU A 32 -11.19 11.47 2.12
C GLU A 32 -11.43 10.07 2.71
N GLU A 33 -12.32 9.31 2.10
CA GLU A 33 -12.62 7.95 2.53
C GLU A 33 -11.43 7.01 2.28
N HIS A 34 -10.76 7.16 1.13
CA HIS A 34 -9.54 6.41 0.84
C HIS A 34 -8.44 6.76 1.84
N ALA A 35 -8.22 8.04 2.10
CA ALA A 35 -7.19 8.50 3.04
C ALA A 35 -7.46 7.98 4.46
N ALA A 36 -8.72 8.04 4.91
CA ALA A 36 -9.09 7.53 6.24
C ALA A 36 -8.86 6.02 6.33
N PHE A 37 -9.17 5.28 5.27
CA PHE A 37 -8.91 3.84 5.21
C PHE A 37 -7.41 3.55 5.34
N MET A 38 -6.57 4.27 4.59
CA MET A 38 -5.13 4.07 4.63
C MET A 38 -4.55 4.46 5.99
N ASP A 39 -5.01 5.56 6.59
CA ASP A 39 -4.57 5.97 7.92
C ASP A 39 -4.88 4.91 8.97
N ALA A 40 -6.04 4.26 8.88
CA ALA A 40 -6.41 3.16 9.77
C ALA A 40 -5.46 1.97 9.65
N LEU A 41 -4.99 1.67 8.44
CA LEU A 41 -4.02 0.59 8.23
C LEU A 41 -2.65 0.93 8.81
N VAL A 42 -2.28 2.22 8.82
CA VAL A 42 -1.05 2.68 9.48
C VAL A 42 -1.20 2.56 11.01
N ASP A 43 -2.34 2.97 11.54
CA ASP A 43 -2.63 2.88 12.98
C ASP A 43 -2.60 1.43 13.47
N ASP A 44 -3.01 0.49 12.64
CA ASP A 44 -2.96 -0.95 12.93
C ASP A 44 -1.57 -1.57 12.72
N GLU A 45 -0.60 -0.77 12.28
CA GLU A 45 0.74 -1.24 11.93
C GLU A 45 0.75 -2.26 10.78
N PHE A 46 -0.34 -2.34 10.03
CA PHE A 46 -0.40 -3.16 8.82
C PHE A 46 0.40 -2.53 7.68
N VAL A 47 0.24 -1.24 7.46
CA VAL A 47 1.11 -0.46 6.57
C VAL A 47 2.25 0.11 7.41
N VAL A 48 3.46 -0.32 7.11
CA VAL A 48 4.66 0.13 7.81
C VAL A 48 5.14 1.45 7.22
N LEU A 49 5.23 1.51 5.91
CA LEU A 49 5.62 2.69 5.14
C LEU A 49 4.82 2.67 3.84
N GLY A 50 4.54 3.84 3.30
CA GLY A 50 3.89 3.92 2.01
C GLY A 50 3.78 5.34 1.49
N GLY A 51 3.59 5.46 0.21
CA GLY A 51 3.41 6.73 -0.44
C GLY A 51 3.57 6.67 -1.95
N PRO A 52 3.27 7.77 -2.63
CA PRO A 52 3.41 7.83 -4.07
C PRO A 52 4.87 7.87 -4.51
N VAL A 53 5.15 7.18 -5.62
CA VAL A 53 6.46 7.21 -6.28
C VAL A 53 6.41 8.09 -7.54
N ASP A 54 5.21 8.34 -8.03
CA ASP A 54 4.94 9.30 -9.10
C ASP A 54 3.48 9.75 -8.99
N PRO A 55 2.98 10.64 -9.86
CA PRO A 55 1.62 11.18 -9.73
C PRO A 55 0.49 10.14 -9.71
N THR A 56 0.71 8.94 -10.28
CA THR A 56 -0.35 7.93 -10.42
C THR A 56 -0.04 6.61 -9.72
N HIS A 57 1.21 6.38 -9.31
CA HIS A 57 1.63 5.10 -8.72
C HIS A 57 2.07 5.28 -7.27
N ALA A 58 1.84 4.27 -6.46
CA ALA A 58 2.24 4.26 -5.06
C ALA A 58 2.80 2.89 -4.67
N VAL A 59 3.58 2.90 -3.60
CA VAL A 59 4.19 1.68 -3.05
C VAL A 59 3.87 1.62 -1.57
N LEU A 60 3.51 0.42 -1.10
CA LEU A 60 3.24 0.16 0.32
C LEU A 60 4.15 -0.96 0.80
N LEU A 61 4.73 -0.78 1.97
CA LEU A 61 5.41 -1.85 2.71
C LEU A 61 4.45 -2.36 3.77
N ILE A 62 4.07 -3.63 3.66
CA ILE A 62 3.01 -4.25 4.46
C ILE A 62 3.59 -5.33 5.35
N ASP A 63 3.20 -5.30 6.63
CA ASP A 63 3.48 -6.36 7.59
C ASP A 63 2.24 -7.23 7.73
N ALA A 64 2.27 -8.41 7.14
CA ALA A 64 1.15 -9.35 7.15
C ALA A 64 1.69 -10.79 7.18
N PRO A 65 0.89 -11.74 7.66
CA PRO A 65 1.33 -13.13 7.71
C PRO A 65 1.47 -13.79 6.35
N ASP A 66 0.67 -13.36 5.36
CA ASP A 66 0.71 -13.92 4.01
C ASP A 66 0.09 -12.95 2.99
N GLU A 67 0.25 -13.28 1.72
CA GLU A 67 -0.29 -12.49 0.62
C GLU A 67 -1.82 -12.42 0.63
N HIS A 68 -2.47 -13.50 1.06
CA HIS A 68 -3.92 -13.54 1.14
C HIS A 68 -4.45 -12.45 2.08
N GLU A 69 -3.82 -12.28 3.24
CA GLU A 69 -4.19 -11.23 4.19
C GLU A 69 -3.97 -9.83 3.60
N VAL A 70 -2.89 -9.66 2.84
CA VAL A 70 -2.63 -8.39 2.14
C VAL A 70 -3.79 -8.07 1.20
N GLU A 71 -4.18 -9.02 0.36
CA GLU A 71 -5.28 -8.83 -0.58
C GLU A 71 -6.60 -8.59 0.13
N ALA A 72 -6.89 -9.37 1.16
CA ALA A 72 -8.13 -9.26 1.90
C ALA A 72 -8.29 -7.88 2.55
N ARG A 73 -7.23 -7.37 3.18
CA ARG A 73 -7.27 -6.07 3.84
C ARG A 73 -7.36 -4.93 2.84
N LEU A 74 -6.55 -4.96 1.78
CA LEU A 74 -6.53 -3.88 0.79
C LEU A 74 -7.80 -3.84 -0.07
N SER A 75 -8.50 -4.97 -0.22
CA SER A 75 -9.75 -5.01 -0.98
C SER A 75 -10.86 -4.16 -0.38
N LYS A 76 -10.71 -3.75 0.86
CA LYS A 76 -11.70 -2.91 1.57
C LYS A 76 -11.52 -1.42 1.30
N ASP A 77 -10.47 -1.03 0.59
CA ASP A 77 -10.27 0.34 0.15
C ASP A 77 -11.41 0.73 -0.81
N PRO A 78 -12.13 1.84 -0.55
CA PRO A 78 -13.22 2.26 -1.45
C PRO A 78 -12.75 2.53 -2.88
N TRP A 79 -11.49 2.90 -3.06
CA TRP A 79 -10.95 3.16 -4.41
C TRP A 79 -10.81 1.91 -5.28
N GLY A 80 -10.71 0.73 -4.67
CA GLY A 80 -10.61 -0.53 -5.41
C GLY A 80 -11.86 -0.81 -6.24
N PRO A 81 -13.03 -1.01 -5.60
CA PRO A 81 -14.28 -1.26 -6.33
C PRO A 81 -14.70 -0.13 -7.25
N MET A 82 -14.32 1.11 -6.92
CA MET A 82 -14.61 2.26 -7.77
C MET A 82 -13.75 2.32 -9.03
N GLY A 83 -12.71 1.48 -9.13
CA GLY A 83 -11.82 1.47 -10.27
C GLY A 83 -10.89 2.69 -10.36
N ILE A 84 -10.70 3.40 -9.25
CA ILE A 84 -9.79 4.55 -9.20
C ILE A 84 -8.35 4.08 -9.02
N LEU A 85 -8.16 3.07 -8.18
CA LEU A 85 -6.86 2.50 -7.88
C LEU A 85 -6.91 1.00 -8.11
N GLU A 86 -5.83 0.43 -8.64
CA GLU A 86 -5.70 -1.02 -8.72
C GLU A 86 -4.33 -1.48 -8.22
N ILE A 87 -4.31 -2.66 -7.62
CA ILE A 87 -3.07 -3.30 -7.20
C ILE A 87 -2.46 -3.97 -8.43
N GLN A 88 -1.24 -3.57 -8.77
CA GLN A 88 -0.55 -4.09 -9.95
C GLN A 88 0.33 -5.28 -9.61
N ASN A 89 0.88 -5.31 -8.40
CA ASN A 89 1.75 -6.40 -7.98
C ASN A 89 1.87 -6.44 -6.46
N ILE A 90 1.98 -7.65 -5.94
CA ILE A 90 2.29 -7.90 -4.53
C ILE A 90 3.51 -8.81 -4.52
N ALA A 91 4.61 -8.34 -3.94
CA ALA A 91 5.85 -9.10 -3.88
C ALA A 91 6.21 -9.40 -2.43
N ARG A 92 6.53 -10.67 -2.16
CA ARG A 92 7.10 -11.05 -0.87
C ARG A 92 8.52 -10.49 -0.82
N TRP A 93 8.84 -9.78 0.25
CA TRP A 93 10.12 -9.10 0.39
C TRP A 93 10.81 -9.49 1.69
N GLU A 94 11.94 -10.15 1.53
CA GLU A 94 12.79 -10.50 2.66
C GLU A 94 13.73 -9.34 2.94
N ILE A 95 13.57 -8.70 4.09
CA ILE A 95 14.39 -7.53 4.47
C ILE A 95 15.61 -8.02 5.23
N LEU A 96 16.77 -7.81 4.65
CA LEU A 96 18.06 -8.16 5.26
C LEU A 96 18.80 -6.94 5.77
N LEU A 97 18.54 -5.77 5.22
CA LEU A 97 19.24 -4.54 5.53
C LEU A 97 18.24 -3.53 6.06
N ASP A 98 18.29 -3.26 7.35
CA ASP A 98 17.37 -2.31 7.99
C ASP A 98 18.13 -1.49 9.03
N SER A 99 18.44 -0.24 8.69
CA SER A 99 19.17 0.64 9.57
C SER A 99 18.39 1.03 10.84
N ARG A 100 17.05 0.88 10.81
CA ARG A 100 16.19 1.19 11.97
C ARG A 100 16.36 0.17 13.09
N GLU A 101 16.90 -1.01 12.80
CA GLU A 101 17.10 -2.11 13.74
C GLU A 101 18.55 -2.25 14.22
N ARG A 102 19.34 -1.24 14.00
CA ARG A 102 20.71 -1.26 14.49
C ARG A 102 20.75 -1.14 16.01
N PRO A 103 21.62 -1.92 16.68
CA PRO A 103 21.87 -1.77 18.10
C PRO A 103 22.52 -0.45 18.44
#